data_2daa5622ddcf417a7ce84d3068fd7a83
#
_entry.id   2daa5622ddcf417a7ce84d3068fd7a83
#
_cell.length_a   1.000
_cell.length_b   1.000
_cell.length_c   1.000
_cell.angle_alpha   90.00
_cell.angle_beta   90.00
_cell.angle_gamma   90.00
#
_symmetry.space_group_name_H-M   'P 1'
#
loop_
_entity.id
_entity.type
_entity.pdbx_description
1 polymer ?
#
loop_
_entity_poly.entity_id
_entity_poly.type
_entity_poly.pdbx_seq_one_letter_code
_entity_poly.pdbx_strand_id
1 'polypeptide(L)'
;DYRMAKAFAKRIDPSLVSVQGTAIGKALSQALLSFSGETEETHSRVIILVTDGENHEDDALAVAKRAAEMGIRIYTIGIGTPEGAPIQIGGEFIKDEKGDMVVSKLDEKMLSEVAQITGGAYVRSTKQSIGLDEIVKSINEMEQTELSMMRFEEFNEQYQYLLIAALVLLLAEFLLLDRRNPLLAHLNIFREK
;
A
#
# COMPACT_ATOMS: atom_id res chain seq x y z
N ASP A 1 4.36 -16.63 -9.80
CA ASP A 1 4.34 -16.90 -11.26
C ASP A 1 3.19 -16.16 -11.94
N TYR A 2 3.53 -15.08 -12.64
CA TYR A 2 2.59 -14.20 -13.35
C TYR A 2 1.73 -14.93 -14.40
N ARG A 3 2.29 -15.94 -15.08
CA ARG A 3 1.57 -16.73 -16.11
C ARG A 3 0.46 -17.56 -15.45
N MET A 4 0.75 -18.15 -14.32
CA MET A 4 -0.22 -18.94 -13.55
C MET A 4 -1.35 -18.06 -13.03
N ALA A 5 -1.03 -16.90 -12.41
CA ALA A 5 -2.02 -15.95 -11.93
C ALA A 5 -2.98 -15.49 -13.06
N LYS A 6 -2.44 -15.18 -14.24
CA LYS A 6 -3.24 -14.83 -15.42
C LYS A 6 -4.13 -15.97 -15.92
N ALA A 7 -3.64 -17.22 -15.84
CA ALA A 7 -4.42 -18.40 -16.21
C ALA A 7 -5.59 -18.65 -15.24
N PHE A 8 -5.37 -18.45 -13.93
CA PHE A 8 -6.42 -18.53 -12.94
C PHE A 8 -7.45 -17.41 -13.11
N ALA A 9 -7.01 -16.17 -13.29
CA ALA A 9 -7.91 -15.03 -13.48
C ALA A 9 -8.88 -15.23 -14.66
N LYS A 10 -8.44 -15.89 -15.73
CA LYS A 10 -9.30 -16.22 -16.89
C LYS A 10 -10.37 -17.28 -16.60
N ARG A 11 -10.23 -18.04 -15.53
CA ARG A 11 -11.17 -19.10 -15.13
C ARG A 11 -12.17 -18.65 -14.08
N ILE A 12 -12.04 -17.42 -13.58
CA ILE A 12 -12.99 -16.86 -12.63
C ILE A 12 -14.33 -16.67 -13.35
N ASP A 13 -15.34 -17.35 -12.83
CA ASP A 13 -16.71 -17.31 -13.34
C ASP A 13 -17.68 -17.28 -12.15
N PRO A 14 -18.74 -16.47 -12.19
CA PRO A 14 -19.73 -16.41 -11.11
C PRO A 14 -20.34 -17.76 -10.72
N SER A 15 -20.42 -18.72 -11.65
CA SER A 15 -20.94 -20.05 -11.40
C SER A 15 -20.08 -20.90 -10.43
N LEU A 16 -18.83 -20.51 -10.16
CA LEU A 16 -17.96 -21.17 -9.19
C LEU A 16 -18.44 -20.97 -7.74
N VAL A 17 -19.29 -19.97 -7.50
CA VAL A 17 -19.80 -19.64 -6.18
C VAL A 17 -21.24 -20.16 -6.08
N SER A 18 -21.47 -21.06 -5.12
CA SER A 18 -22.78 -21.72 -4.92
C SER A 18 -23.84 -20.77 -4.35
N VAL A 19 -23.44 -19.77 -3.58
CA VAL A 19 -24.31 -18.73 -3.01
C VAL A 19 -24.03 -17.43 -3.73
N GLN A 20 -25.00 -16.97 -4.51
CA GLN A 20 -24.92 -15.71 -5.21
C GLN A 20 -25.19 -14.54 -4.27
N GLY A 21 -24.49 -13.42 -4.47
CA GLY A 21 -24.62 -12.20 -3.68
C GLY A 21 -23.29 -11.46 -3.55
N THR A 22 -23.34 -10.23 -3.09
CA THR A 22 -22.15 -9.39 -2.90
C THR A 22 -21.92 -9.15 -1.42
N ALA A 23 -20.79 -9.65 -0.90
CA ALA A 23 -20.34 -9.48 0.47
C ALA A 23 -18.93 -8.88 0.47
N ILE A 24 -18.87 -7.55 0.34
CA ILE A 24 -17.60 -6.82 0.18
C ILE A 24 -16.69 -6.99 1.40
N GLY A 25 -17.23 -6.91 2.62
CA GLY A 25 -16.46 -7.06 3.84
C GLY A 25 -15.88 -8.46 4.00
N LYS A 26 -16.63 -9.53 3.63
CA LYS A 26 -16.10 -10.90 3.62
C LYS A 26 -14.98 -11.06 2.60
N ALA A 27 -15.14 -10.50 1.40
CA ALA A 27 -14.11 -10.53 0.36
C ALA A 27 -12.84 -9.81 0.81
N LEU A 28 -12.96 -8.61 1.39
CA LEU A 28 -11.84 -7.87 1.95
C LEU A 28 -11.19 -8.63 3.13
N SER A 29 -11.98 -9.21 4.03
CA SER A 29 -11.46 -10.01 5.14
C SER A 29 -10.64 -11.20 4.64
N GLN A 30 -11.10 -11.89 3.60
CA GLN A 30 -10.37 -12.99 2.99
C GLN A 30 -9.08 -12.52 2.30
N ALA A 31 -9.11 -11.35 1.66
CA ALA A 31 -7.92 -10.75 1.07
C ALA A 31 -6.89 -10.38 2.15
N LEU A 32 -7.31 -9.84 3.31
CA LEU A 32 -6.42 -9.53 4.43
C LEU A 32 -5.71 -10.77 4.98
N LEU A 33 -6.41 -11.91 5.04
CA LEU A 33 -5.79 -13.18 5.47
C LEU A 33 -4.64 -13.62 4.56
N SER A 34 -4.66 -13.24 3.28
CA SER A 34 -3.58 -13.57 2.34
C SER A 34 -2.26 -12.86 2.68
N PHE A 35 -2.32 -11.73 3.40
CA PHE A 35 -1.15 -10.98 3.85
C PHE A 35 -0.67 -11.34 5.26
N SER A 36 -1.41 -12.17 6.00
CA SER A 36 -1.11 -12.47 7.42
C SER A 36 0.14 -13.34 7.65
N GLY A 37 0.76 -13.88 6.59
CA GLY A 37 1.98 -14.69 6.67
C GLY A 37 3.26 -13.96 6.28
N GLU A 38 3.18 -12.71 5.83
CA GLU A 38 4.35 -11.95 5.36
C GLU A 38 4.90 -11.09 6.49
N THR A 39 6.12 -11.42 6.92
CA THR A 39 6.86 -10.69 7.97
C THR A 39 7.82 -9.64 7.42
N GLU A 40 8.01 -9.57 6.09
CA GLU A 40 8.89 -8.57 5.49
C GLU A 40 8.13 -7.27 5.17
N GLU A 41 8.42 -6.23 5.93
CA GLU A 41 7.85 -4.88 5.78
C GLU A 41 8.37 -4.11 4.54
N THR A 42 9.12 -4.78 3.67
CA THR A 42 9.82 -4.15 2.54
C THR A 42 8.93 -3.84 1.32
N HIS A 43 7.71 -4.34 1.29
CA HIS A 43 6.82 -4.16 0.14
C HIS A 43 5.48 -3.52 0.53
N SER A 44 5.07 -2.53 -0.26
CA SER A 44 3.74 -1.93 -0.13
C SER A 44 2.65 -2.96 -0.42
N ARG A 45 1.70 -3.12 0.50
CA ARG A 45 0.58 -4.05 0.37
C ARG A 45 -0.66 -3.32 -0.10
N VAL A 46 -1.21 -3.77 -1.22
CA VAL A 46 -2.34 -3.11 -1.88
C VAL A 46 -3.43 -4.11 -2.23
N ILE A 47 -4.68 -3.74 -2.01
CA ILE A 47 -5.87 -4.43 -2.49
C ILE A 47 -6.56 -3.53 -3.51
N ILE A 48 -6.92 -4.08 -4.68
CA ILE A 48 -7.78 -3.40 -5.65
C ILE A 48 -9.14 -4.09 -5.62
N LEU A 49 -10.14 -3.37 -5.13
CA LEU A 49 -11.52 -3.81 -5.08
C LEU A 49 -12.27 -3.30 -6.33
N VAL A 50 -12.81 -4.22 -7.13
CA VAL A 50 -13.62 -3.90 -8.31
C VAL A 50 -15.03 -4.42 -8.06
N THR A 51 -16.01 -3.52 -8.00
CA THR A 51 -17.40 -3.88 -7.65
C THR A 51 -18.39 -2.84 -8.18
N ASP A 52 -19.66 -3.23 -8.26
CA ASP A 52 -20.77 -2.31 -8.46
C ASP A 52 -21.22 -1.61 -7.15
N GLY A 53 -20.59 -1.95 -6.02
CA GLY A 53 -20.81 -1.30 -4.73
C GLY A 53 -22.05 -1.78 -3.98
N GLU A 54 -22.85 -2.68 -4.54
CA GLU A 54 -23.95 -3.29 -3.78
C GLU A 54 -23.37 -4.17 -2.66
N ASN A 55 -23.64 -3.79 -1.42
CA ASN A 55 -23.25 -4.55 -0.24
C ASN A 55 -24.47 -4.84 0.61
N HIS A 56 -24.85 -6.10 0.68
CA HIS A 56 -26.12 -6.48 1.29
C HIS A 56 -25.97 -7.15 2.67
N GLU A 57 -24.77 -7.55 3.09
CA GLU A 57 -24.64 -8.48 4.20
C GLU A 57 -23.61 -8.14 5.28
N ASP A 58 -22.71 -7.16 5.08
CA ASP A 58 -21.59 -6.99 6.00
C ASP A 58 -21.03 -5.55 6.12
N ASP A 59 -20.22 -5.32 7.15
CA ASP A 59 -19.59 -4.03 7.42
C ASP A 59 -18.22 -3.93 6.74
N ALA A 60 -18.21 -3.51 5.49
CA ALA A 60 -16.99 -3.25 4.71
C ALA A 60 -16.10 -2.17 5.35
N LEU A 61 -16.69 -1.18 6.05
CA LEU A 61 -15.94 -0.11 6.69
C LEU A 61 -15.15 -0.60 7.91
N ALA A 62 -15.71 -1.53 8.69
CA ALA A 62 -14.97 -2.14 9.80
C ALA A 62 -13.75 -2.92 9.30
N VAL A 63 -13.89 -3.62 8.16
CA VAL A 63 -12.77 -4.36 7.56
C VAL A 63 -11.73 -3.39 6.98
N ALA A 64 -12.14 -2.28 6.38
CA ALA A 64 -11.23 -1.24 5.89
C ALA A 64 -10.39 -0.64 7.03
N LYS A 65 -10.97 -0.39 8.21
CA LYS A 65 -10.22 0.06 9.39
C LYS A 65 -9.14 -0.93 9.79
N ARG A 66 -9.46 -2.23 9.81
CA ARG A 66 -8.48 -3.29 10.08
C ARG A 66 -7.38 -3.33 9.03
N ALA A 67 -7.72 -3.13 7.75
CA ALA A 67 -6.73 -3.05 6.68
C ALA A 67 -5.75 -1.88 6.91
N ALA A 68 -6.28 -0.72 7.29
CA ALA A 68 -5.47 0.46 7.62
C ALA A 68 -4.51 0.20 8.80
N GLU A 69 -4.99 -0.47 9.87
CA GLU A 69 -4.17 -0.88 11.01
C GLU A 69 -3.03 -1.85 10.62
N MET A 70 -3.25 -2.67 9.58
CA MET A 70 -2.25 -3.57 9.00
C MET A 70 -1.33 -2.89 7.97
N GLY A 71 -1.48 -1.59 7.71
CA GLY A 71 -0.74 -0.87 6.69
C GLY A 71 -1.07 -1.29 5.26
N ILE A 72 -2.28 -1.83 5.03
CA ILE A 72 -2.75 -2.26 3.72
C ILE A 72 -3.64 -1.19 3.12
N ARG A 73 -3.32 -0.73 1.91
CA ARG A 73 -4.13 0.26 1.17
C ARG A 73 -5.15 -0.43 0.29
N ILE A 74 -6.38 0.09 0.29
CA ILE A 74 -7.45 -0.41 -0.57
C ILE A 74 -7.80 0.65 -1.59
N TYR A 75 -7.63 0.32 -2.86
CA TYR A 75 -8.12 1.10 -3.98
C TYR A 75 -9.43 0.52 -4.46
N THR A 76 -10.41 1.37 -4.77
CA THR A 76 -11.74 0.91 -5.15
C THR A 76 -12.11 1.42 -6.55
N ILE A 77 -12.61 0.51 -7.39
CA ILE A 77 -13.14 0.82 -8.73
C ILE A 77 -14.64 0.51 -8.70
N GLY A 78 -15.44 1.56 -8.82
CA GLY A 78 -16.89 1.42 -8.91
C GLY A 78 -17.35 1.23 -10.35
N ILE A 79 -18.08 0.15 -10.64
CA ILE A 79 -18.67 -0.12 -11.95
C ILE A 79 -20.17 0.13 -11.87
N GLY A 80 -20.67 1.07 -12.66
CA GLY A 80 -22.08 1.42 -12.69
C GLY A 80 -22.35 2.90 -12.54
N THR A 81 -23.57 3.22 -12.18
CA THR A 81 -24.01 4.61 -11.97
C THR A 81 -24.79 4.75 -10.66
N PRO A 82 -24.68 5.88 -9.97
CA PRO A 82 -25.43 6.13 -8.73
C PRO A 82 -26.94 6.20 -8.97
N GLU A 83 -27.34 6.60 -10.19
CA GLU A 83 -28.75 6.65 -10.59
C GLU A 83 -29.36 5.24 -10.69
N GLY A 84 -28.48 4.26 -10.92
CA GLY A 84 -28.83 2.87 -11.10
C GLY A 84 -29.18 2.52 -12.54
N ALA A 85 -29.09 1.22 -12.83
CA ALA A 85 -29.50 0.66 -14.10
C ALA A 85 -30.28 -0.64 -13.88
N PRO A 86 -31.34 -0.90 -14.68
CA PRO A 86 -32.06 -2.16 -14.58
C PRO A 86 -31.16 -3.32 -15.02
N ILE A 87 -31.21 -4.42 -14.28
CA ILE A 87 -30.43 -5.61 -14.58
C ILE A 87 -31.10 -6.38 -15.73
N GLN A 88 -30.30 -6.72 -16.75
CA GLN A 88 -30.73 -7.57 -17.87
C GLN A 88 -29.95 -8.87 -17.89
N ILE A 89 -30.64 -10.00 -17.99
CA ILE A 89 -30.04 -11.32 -18.25
C ILE A 89 -30.69 -11.90 -19.51
N GLY A 90 -29.86 -12.26 -20.50
CA GLY A 90 -30.37 -12.83 -21.76
C GLY A 90 -31.25 -11.87 -22.58
N GLY A 91 -31.18 -10.55 -22.33
CA GLY A 91 -32.00 -9.54 -23.02
C GLY A 91 -33.34 -9.24 -22.30
N GLU A 92 -33.65 -9.95 -21.21
CA GLU A 92 -34.85 -9.70 -20.43
C GLU A 92 -34.49 -8.99 -19.12
N PHE A 93 -35.35 -8.04 -18.69
CA PHE A 93 -35.17 -7.35 -17.40
C PHE A 93 -35.56 -8.27 -16.23
N ILE A 94 -34.72 -8.34 -15.24
CA ILE A 94 -35.02 -9.06 -13.99
C ILE A 94 -36.08 -8.26 -13.24
N LYS A 95 -37.11 -8.99 -12.76
CA LYS A 95 -38.14 -8.46 -11.90
C LYS A 95 -38.09 -9.12 -10.53
N ASP A 96 -38.40 -8.35 -9.51
CA ASP A 96 -38.58 -8.85 -8.15
C ASP A 96 -39.89 -9.64 -7.97
N GLU A 97 -40.11 -10.17 -6.78
CA GLU A 97 -41.32 -10.93 -6.43
C GLU A 97 -42.62 -10.10 -6.60
N LYS A 98 -42.51 -8.76 -6.63
CA LYS A 98 -43.65 -7.83 -6.79
C LYS A 98 -43.88 -7.45 -8.27
N GLY A 99 -42.96 -7.85 -9.16
CA GLY A 99 -43.01 -7.56 -10.58
C GLY A 99 -42.32 -6.26 -10.97
N ASP A 100 -41.66 -5.57 -10.02
CA ASP A 100 -40.88 -4.36 -10.28
C ASP A 100 -39.50 -4.72 -10.85
N MET A 101 -38.92 -3.84 -11.69
CA MET A 101 -37.60 -4.06 -12.26
C MET A 101 -36.54 -3.91 -11.17
N VAL A 102 -35.66 -4.92 -11.08
CA VAL A 102 -34.51 -4.86 -10.19
C VAL A 102 -33.48 -3.88 -10.76
N VAL A 103 -33.14 -2.85 -9.97
CA VAL A 103 -32.21 -1.79 -10.35
C VAL A 103 -30.97 -1.91 -9.46
N SER A 104 -29.81 -2.14 -10.07
CA SER A 104 -28.52 -2.09 -9.38
C SER A 104 -28.02 -0.66 -9.32
N LYS A 105 -27.59 -0.21 -8.14
CA LYS A 105 -27.10 1.15 -7.89
C LYS A 105 -25.68 1.10 -7.31
N LEU A 106 -24.81 1.92 -7.88
CA LEU A 106 -23.44 2.08 -7.38
C LEU A 106 -23.43 2.87 -6.05
N ASP A 107 -22.95 2.27 -4.97
CA ASP A 107 -22.70 2.99 -3.72
C ASP A 107 -21.28 3.60 -3.72
N GLU A 108 -21.16 4.74 -4.42
CA GLU A 108 -19.90 5.50 -4.48
C GLU A 108 -19.43 5.98 -3.11
N LYS A 109 -20.37 6.29 -2.22
CA LYS A 109 -20.05 6.80 -0.89
C LYS A 109 -19.30 5.76 -0.07
N MET A 110 -19.84 4.56 0.02
CA MET A 110 -19.21 3.45 0.74
C MET A 110 -17.84 3.11 0.15
N LEU A 111 -17.72 3.01 -1.19
CA LEU A 111 -16.45 2.71 -1.85
C LEU A 111 -15.40 3.80 -1.63
N SER A 112 -15.81 5.06 -1.67
CA SER A 112 -14.93 6.20 -1.37
C SER A 112 -14.47 6.20 0.09
N GLU A 113 -15.35 5.89 1.04
CA GLU A 113 -15.01 5.80 2.46
C GLU A 113 -14.02 4.66 2.73
N VAL A 114 -14.22 3.48 2.13
CA VAL A 114 -13.29 2.33 2.21
C VAL A 114 -11.90 2.73 1.73
N ALA A 115 -11.80 3.40 0.57
CA ALA A 115 -10.53 3.86 0.04
C ALA A 115 -9.88 4.91 0.95
N GLN A 116 -10.62 5.92 1.41
CA GLN A 116 -10.10 6.99 2.27
C GLN A 116 -9.55 6.47 3.61
N ILE A 117 -10.27 5.55 4.27
CA ILE A 117 -9.86 4.96 5.55
C ILE A 117 -8.47 4.33 5.45
N THR A 118 -8.16 3.71 4.31
CA THR A 118 -6.90 2.99 4.08
C THR A 118 -5.82 3.82 3.38
N GLY A 119 -6.09 5.09 3.06
CA GLY A 119 -5.17 5.95 2.31
C GLY A 119 -5.03 5.56 0.83
N GLY A 120 -6.00 4.83 0.28
CA GLY A 120 -6.12 4.55 -1.14
C GLY A 120 -6.94 5.60 -1.88
N ALA A 121 -7.41 5.26 -3.09
CA ALA A 121 -8.25 6.14 -3.91
C ALA A 121 -9.45 5.37 -4.51
N TYR A 122 -10.56 6.10 -4.68
CA TYR A 122 -11.73 5.63 -5.41
C TYR A 122 -11.72 6.17 -6.84
N VAL A 123 -12.03 5.31 -7.80
CA VAL A 123 -12.20 5.68 -9.21
C VAL A 123 -13.51 5.08 -9.73
N ARG A 124 -14.31 5.90 -10.43
CA ARG A 124 -15.48 5.38 -11.13
C ARG A 124 -15.10 4.93 -12.53
N SER A 125 -15.44 3.69 -12.87
CA SER A 125 -15.32 3.16 -14.22
C SER A 125 -16.26 3.89 -15.18
N THR A 126 -15.75 4.24 -16.35
CA THR A 126 -16.52 4.84 -17.43
C THR A 126 -16.44 3.97 -18.68
N LYS A 127 -17.24 4.27 -19.70
CA LYS A 127 -17.17 3.57 -20.99
C LYS A 127 -15.82 3.76 -21.72
N GLN A 128 -15.08 4.84 -21.38
CA GLN A 128 -13.80 5.18 -22.00
C GLN A 128 -12.62 4.62 -21.20
N SER A 129 -12.74 4.50 -19.89
CA SER A 129 -11.66 4.01 -18.99
C SER A 129 -12.24 3.22 -17.83
N ILE A 130 -11.62 2.10 -17.53
CA ILE A 130 -11.93 1.30 -16.33
C ILE A 130 -11.40 1.98 -15.07
N GLY A 131 -10.49 2.97 -15.19
CA GLY A 131 -9.85 3.66 -14.06
C GLY A 131 -8.63 2.93 -13.49
N LEU A 132 -8.26 1.79 -14.07
CA LEU A 132 -7.11 1.01 -13.57
C LEU A 132 -5.78 1.75 -13.76
N ASP A 133 -5.62 2.49 -14.86
CA ASP A 133 -4.39 3.24 -15.15
C ASP A 133 -4.13 4.33 -14.11
N GLU A 134 -5.18 4.98 -13.63
CA GLU A 134 -5.11 6.01 -12.58
C GLU A 134 -4.66 5.39 -11.24
N ILE A 135 -5.19 4.23 -10.91
CA ILE A 135 -4.82 3.49 -9.71
C ILE A 135 -3.37 3.00 -9.80
N VAL A 136 -2.96 2.41 -10.93
CA VAL A 136 -1.58 1.95 -11.14
C VAL A 136 -0.60 3.12 -11.03
N LYS A 137 -0.95 4.28 -11.57
CA LYS A 137 -0.13 5.49 -11.42
C LYS A 137 0.00 5.90 -9.96
N SER A 138 -1.11 5.92 -9.21
CA SER A 138 -1.11 6.24 -7.78
C SER A 138 -0.27 5.25 -6.95
N ILE A 139 -0.33 3.96 -7.26
CA ILE A 139 0.48 2.92 -6.62
C ILE A 139 1.97 3.15 -6.91
N ASN A 140 2.34 3.43 -8.16
CA ASN A 140 3.74 3.68 -8.54
C ASN A 140 4.30 4.94 -7.86
N GLU A 141 3.52 6.01 -7.77
CA GLU A 141 3.91 7.25 -7.06
C GLU A 141 4.12 7.00 -5.57
N MET A 142 3.29 6.16 -4.96
CA MET A 142 3.41 5.72 -3.58
C MET A 142 4.71 4.94 -3.34
N GLU A 143 4.98 3.92 -4.16
CA GLU A 143 6.20 3.11 -4.05
C GLU A 143 7.47 3.95 -4.16
N GLN A 144 7.51 4.90 -5.11
CA GLN A 144 8.63 5.82 -5.26
C GLN A 144 8.83 6.69 -4.02
N THR A 145 7.74 7.12 -3.38
CA THR A 145 7.79 7.93 -2.16
C THR A 145 8.32 7.13 -0.97
N GLU A 146 7.83 5.91 -0.80
CA GLU A 146 8.27 5.01 0.29
C GLU A 146 9.75 4.61 0.11
N LEU A 147 10.18 4.25 -1.10
CA LEU A 147 11.59 3.95 -1.40
C LEU A 147 12.49 5.17 -1.16
N SER A 148 12.01 6.38 -1.46
CA SER A 148 12.74 7.60 -1.21
C SER A 148 12.90 7.86 0.28
N MET A 149 11.84 7.66 1.08
CA MET A 149 11.88 7.80 2.55
C MET A 149 12.83 6.80 3.20
N MET A 150 12.75 5.51 2.82
CA MET A 150 13.69 4.48 3.33
C MET A 150 15.14 4.84 3.01
N ARG A 151 15.42 5.37 1.82
CA ARG A 151 16.77 5.79 1.44
C ARG A 151 17.29 6.96 2.29
N PHE A 152 16.42 7.84 2.76
CA PHE A 152 16.81 8.94 3.66
C PHE A 152 17.02 8.47 5.10
N GLU A 153 16.32 7.46 5.57
CA GLU A 153 16.51 6.90 6.92
C GLU A 153 17.81 6.09 7.05
N GLU A 154 18.23 5.37 5.99
CA GLU A 154 19.50 4.60 6.00
C GLU A 154 20.76 5.49 6.03
N PHE A 155 20.68 6.76 5.64
CA PHE A 155 21.85 7.64 5.57
C PHE A 155 22.13 8.48 6.82
N ASN A 156 21.51 8.20 7.96
CA ASN A 156 21.92 8.83 9.22
C ASN A 156 23.13 8.09 9.82
N GLU A 157 24.13 7.79 8.98
CA GLU A 157 25.37 7.15 9.39
C GLU A 157 26.21 8.11 10.21
N GLN A 158 26.36 7.82 11.48
CA GLN A 158 27.17 8.62 12.43
C GLN A 158 28.69 8.36 12.31
N TYR A 159 29.15 7.72 11.22
CA TYR A 159 30.57 7.45 11.00
C TYR A 159 31.42 8.72 10.97
N GLN A 160 30.83 9.87 10.64
CA GLN A 160 31.51 11.16 10.55
C GLN A 160 32.13 11.58 11.91
N TYR A 161 31.45 11.29 13.03
CA TYR A 161 31.97 11.59 14.36
C TYR A 161 33.16 10.70 14.72
N LEU A 162 33.10 9.41 14.34
CA LEU A 162 34.21 8.47 14.55
C LEU A 162 35.42 8.83 13.66
N LEU A 163 35.16 9.27 12.43
CA LEU A 163 36.20 9.70 11.49
C LEU A 163 36.90 10.98 11.97
N ILE A 164 36.15 11.94 12.51
CA ILE A 164 36.72 13.15 13.12
C ILE A 164 37.57 12.78 14.34
N ALA A 165 37.08 11.90 15.22
CA ALA A 165 37.83 11.45 16.38
C ALA A 165 39.13 10.74 15.97
N ALA A 166 39.10 9.86 14.98
CA ALA A 166 40.27 9.17 14.42
C ALA A 166 41.27 10.19 13.83
N LEU A 167 40.80 11.18 13.09
CA LEU A 167 41.63 12.23 12.52
C LEU A 167 42.34 13.07 13.59
N VAL A 168 41.61 13.43 14.64
CA VAL A 168 42.18 14.17 15.79
C VAL A 168 43.24 13.36 16.48
N LEU A 169 43.04 12.05 16.72
CA LEU A 169 44.03 11.15 17.29
C LEU A 169 45.29 11.02 16.43
N LEU A 170 45.10 10.91 15.10
CA LEU A 170 46.20 10.84 14.13
C LEU A 170 47.02 12.13 14.10
N LEU A 171 46.37 13.28 14.17
CA LEU A 171 47.05 14.58 14.29
C LEU A 171 47.79 14.70 15.62
N ALA A 172 47.21 14.23 16.72
CA ALA A 172 47.85 14.19 18.01
C ALA A 172 49.09 13.27 18.01
N GLU A 173 49.01 12.10 17.41
CA GLU A 173 50.14 11.18 17.22
C GLU A 173 51.25 11.85 16.40
N PHE A 174 50.90 12.48 15.26
CA PHE A 174 51.88 13.21 14.43
C PHE A 174 52.59 14.35 15.18
N LEU A 175 51.87 15.02 16.09
CA LEU A 175 52.45 16.07 16.96
C LEU A 175 53.32 15.49 18.08
N LEU A 176 53.03 14.27 18.55
CA LEU A 176 53.75 13.59 19.64
C LEU A 176 54.94 12.74 19.15
N LEU A 177 54.97 12.38 17.85
CA LEU A 177 56.07 11.63 17.28
C LEU A 177 57.38 12.36 17.40
N ASP A 178 58.37 11.71 17.99
CA ASP A 178 59.69 11.98 18.59
C ASP A 178 60.68 12.76 17.73
N ARG A 179 60.26 13.69 16.95
CA ARG A 179 61.12 14.75 16.40
C ARG A 179 60.86 16.01 17.21
N ARG A 180 61.90 16.47 17.92
CA ARG A 180 61.96 17.73 18.65
C ARG A 180 61.13 18.82 17.96
N ASN A 181 59.87 18.84 18.25
CA ASN A 181 58.99 19.89 17.77
C ASN A 181 59.29 21.14 18.58
N PRO A 182 59.77 22.24 18.05
CA PRO A 182 60.15 23.43 18.82
C PRO A 182 58.99 24.03 19.59
N LEU A 183 57.74 23.73 19.19
CA LEU A 183 56.51 24.17 19.87
C LEU A 183 56.21 23.37 21.16
N LEU A 184 56.62 22.10 21.27
CA LEU A 184 56.41 21.23 22.42
C LEU A 184 57.61 21.16 23.35
N ALA A 185 58.77 21.67 22.97
CA ALA A 185 59.98 21.74 23.79
C ALA A 185 59.77 22.56 25.08
N HIS A 186 58.73 23.38 25.12
CA HIS A 186 58.37 24.20 26.28
C HIS A 186 57.51 23.46 27.34
N LEU A 187 56.92 22.31 26.99
CA LEU A 187 55.95 21.57 27.83
C LEU A 187 56.59 20.48 28.72
N ASN A 188 57.90 20.22 28.60
CA ASN A 188 58.70 19.30 29.47
C ASN A 188 57.95 18.03 29.92
N ILE A 189 57.14 17.38 29.07
CA ILE A 189 56.25 16.27 29.42
C ILE A 189 57.05 14.97 29.66
N PHE A 190 58.29 14.85 29.13
CA PHE A 190 59.18 13.70 29.32
C PHE A 190 60.49 14.17 29.95
N ARG A 191 60.51 14.29 31.28
CA ARG A 191 61.76 14.43 32.05
C ARG A 191 62.26 13.04 32.38
N GLU A 192 63.23 12.52 31.61
CA GLU A 192 64.02 11.36 32.04
C GLU A 192 64.68 11.65 33.34
N LYS A 193 64.59 10.67 34.31
CA LYS A 193 65.43 10.55 35.47
C LYS A 193 66.74 9.90 35.11
#